data_eecc9329280a70df785bdf419bd93d89
#
_entry.id   eecc9329280a70df785bdf419bd93d89
#
_cell.length_a   1.000
_cell.length_b   1.000
_cell.length_c   1.000
_cell.angle_alpha   90.00
_cell.angle_beta   90.00
_cell.angle_gamma   90.00
#
_symmetry.space_group_name_H-M   'P 1'
#
loop_
_entity.id
_entity.type
_entity.pdbx_description
1 polymer ?
#
loop_
_entity_poly.entity_id
_entity_poly.type
_entity_poly.pdbx_seq_one_letter_code
_entity_poly.pdbx_strand_id
1 'polypeptide(L)'
;MKTILVDAVNCFIIKGEGVFRAMHELLEKYSNKKIILTGANDEQMKNFGLDNASYEVFTLKHNPEKTDPKYYETMLNHFDLDAKDVIYFEHDEEAVKSAQSVGITTLHYDKDKKDLVELKKFLDENL
;
A
#
# COMPACT_ATOMS: atom_id res chain seq x y z
N MET A 1 -3.37 16.43 -6.60
CA MET A 1 -3.46 15.68 -5.32
C MET A 1 -2.57 14.46 -5.34
N LYS A 2 -1.91 14.19 -4.23
CA LYS A 2 -1.11 12.98 -4.13
C LYS A 2 -1.97 11.72 -4.08
N THR A 3 -1.45 10.62 -4.61
CA THR A 3 -2.09 9.31 -4.51
C THR A 3 -1.58 8.60 -3.26
N ILE A 4 -2.48 7.94 -2.55
CA ILE A 4 -2.14 7.14 -1.37
C ILE A 4 -1.94 5.69 -1.82
N LEU A 5 -0.73 5.17 -1.62
CA LEU A 5 -0.41 3.77 -1.87
C LEU A 5 -0.57 2.99 -0.57
N VAL A 6 -1.25 1.86 -0.65
CA VAL A 6 -1.71 1.09 0.51
C VAL A 6 -1.18 -0.33 0.43
N ASP A 7 -0.43 -0.76 1.45
CA ASP A 7 -0.01 -2.15 1.55
C ASP A 7 -1.23 -3.05 1.82
N ALA A 8 -1.29 -4.20 1.15
CA ALA A 8 -2.44 -5.11 1.25
C ALA A 8 -2.42 -5.95 2.53
N VAL A 9 -1.84 -7.13 2.46
CA VAL A 9 -1.87 -8.10 3.57
C VAL A 9 -1.04 -7.60 4.75
N ASN A 10 -1.60 -7.71 5.94
CA ASN A 10 -1.08 -7.20 7.23
C ASN A 10 -1.21 -5.68 7.41
N CYS A 11 -1.84 -4.99 6.47
CA CYS A 11 -2.25 -3.59 6.59
C CYS A 11 -3.74 -3.46 6.29
N PHE A 12 -4.10 -3.29 5.00
CA PHE A 12 -5.50 -3.16 4.59
C PHE A 12 -6.30 -4.45 4.78
N ILE A 13 -5.64 -5.60 4.63
CA ILE A 13 -6.23 -6.93 4.81
C ILE A 13 -5.59 -7.59 6.03
N ILE A 14 -6.41 -8.04 6.98
CA ILE A 14 -5.95 -8.83 8.12
C ILE A 14 -6.18 -10.30 7.77
N LYS A 15 -5.10 -11.09 7.78
CA LYS A 15 -5.17 -12.53 7.47
C LYS A 15 -6.26 -13.21 8.30
N GLY A 16 -7.15 -13.94 7.62
CA GLY A 16 -8.22 -14.67 8.26
C GLY A 16 -9.44 -13.83 8.65
N GLU A 17 -9.36 -12.51 8.52
CA GLU A 17 -10.45 -11.61 8.93
C GLU A 17 -11.00 -10.76 7.77
N GLY A 18 -10.20 -10.53 6.72
CA GLY A 18 -10.58 -9.69 5.59
C GLY A 18 -10.16 -8.25 5.76
N VAL A 19 -10.90 -7.32 5.16
CA VAL A 19 -10.57 -5.89 5.20
C VAL A 19 -10.53 -5.36 6.61
N PHE A 20 -9.47 -4.66 6.97
CA PHE A 20 -9.37 -3.94 8.24
C PHE A 20 -10.26 -2.71 8.16
N ARG A 21 -11.48 -2.86 8.66
CA ARG A 21 -12.54 -1.85 8.49
C ARG A 21 -12.16 -0.46 9.01
N ALA A 22 -11.53 -0.38 10.18
CA ALA A 22 -11.15 0.91 10.76
C ALA A 22 -10.13 1.65 9.88
N MET A 23 -9.21 0.93 9.24
CA MET A 23 -8.27 1.51 8.28
C MET A 23 -9.01 1.99 7.03
N HIS A 24 -9.93 1.19 6.51
CA HIS A 24 -10.74 1.57 5.35
C HIS A 24 -11.53 2.85 5.64
N GLU A 25 -12.15 2.92 6.82
CA GLU A 25 -12.90 4.12 7.22
C GLU A 25 -12.00 5.36 7.32
N LEU A 26 -10.78 5.18 7.84
CA LEU A 26 -9.80 6.27 7.88
C LEU A 26 -9.45 6.74 6.48
N LEU A 27 -9.13 5.83 5.57
CA LEU A 27 -8.77 6.17 4.19
C LEU A 27 -9.90 6.86 3.44
N GLU A 28 -11.14 6.50 3.73
CA GLU A 28 -12.31 7.10 3.09
C GLU A 28 -12.54 8.57 3.50
N LYS A 29 -11.87 9.04 4.54
CA LYS A 29 -11.92 10.47 4.92
C LYS A 29 -11.10 11.36 3.98
N TYR A 30 -10.28 10.78 3.13
CA TYR A 30 -9.44 11.49 2.17
C TYR A 30 -10.01 11.28 0.78
N SER A 31 -10.15 12.36 0.00
CA SER A 31 -10.65 12.29 -1.37
C SER A 31 -9.58 11.82 -2.37
N ASN A 32 -8.34 11.70 -1.92
CA ASN A 32 -7.22 11.25 -2.73
C ASN A 32 -7.46 9.86 -3.31
N LYS A 33 -6.93 9.62 -4.52
CA LYS A 33 -6.95 8.27 -5.10
C LYS A 33 -6.12 7.33 -4.22
N LYS A 34 -6.58 6.08 -4.09
CA LYS A 34 -5.88 5.02 -3.35
C LYS A 34 -5.60 3.87 -4.30
N ILE A 35 -4.41 3.31 -4.20
CA ILE A 35 -4.01 2.12 -4.95
C ILE A 35 -3.41 1.13 -3.95
N ILE A 36 -3.93 -0.09 -3.95
CA ILE A 36 -3.42 -1.16 -3.09
C ILE A 36 -2.23 -1.82 -3.81
N LEU A 37 -1.10 -1.91 -3.13
CA LEU A 37 0.10 -2.58 -3.65
C LEU A 37 0.27 -3.94 -2.97
N THR A 38 0.43 -4.98 -3.77
CA THR A 38 0.62 -6.34 -3.28
C THR A 38 1.60 -7.10 -4.16
N GLY A 39 2.18 -8.18 -3.61
CA GLY A 39 2.95 -9.15 -4.39
C GLY A 39 2.11 -10.35 -4.82
N ALA A 40 0.84 -10.40 -4.45
CA ALA A 40 -0.02 -11.56 -4.60
C ALA A 40 -0.15 -12.05 -6.05
N ASN A 41 -0.10 -13.39 -6.22
CA ASN A 41 -0.46 -14.04 -7.48
C ASN A 41 -1.99 -14.17 -7.58
N ASP A 42 -2.49 -14.72 -8.69
CA ASP A 42 -3.93 -14.80 -8.94
C ASP A 42 -4.68 -15.57 -7.85
N GLU A 43 -4.11 -16.67 -7.37
CA GLU A 43 -4.72 -17.46 -6.30
C GLU A 43 -4.79 -16.68 -4.99
N GLN A 44 -3.69 -16.02 -4.64
CA GLN A 44 -3.63 -15.19 -3.43
C GLN A 44 -4.56 -13.99 -3.52
N MET A 45 -4.66 -13.35 -4.69
CA MET A 45 -5.63 -12.27 -4.92
C MET A 45 -7.04 -12.71 -4.57
N LYS A 46 -7.42 -13.89 -5.03
CA LYS A 46 -8.74 -14.46 -4.76
C LYS A 46 -8.90 -14.81 -3.28
N ASN A 47 -7.90 -15.46 -2.69
CA ASN A 47 -7.95 -15.89 -1.29
C ASN A 47 -8.05 -14.74 -0.30
N PHE A 48 -7.46 -13.58 -0.64
CA PHE A 48 -7.51 -12.40 0.22
C PHE A 48 -8.62 -11.42 -0.16
N GLY A 49 -9.45 -11.76 -1.16
CA GLY A 49 -10.53 -10.89 -1.60
C GLY A 49 -10.06 -9.63 -2.33
N LEU A 50 -8.82 -9.62 -2.79
CA LEU A 50 -8.24 -8.46 -3.49
C LEU A 50 -8.81 -8.29 -4.90
N ASP A 51 -9.37 -9.34 -5.48
CA ASP A 51 -10.06 -9.29 -6.77
C ASP A 51 -11.38 -8.50 -6.71
N ASN A 52 -11.89 -8.23 -5.51
CA ASN A 52 -13.12 -7.45 -5.26
C ASN A 52 -12.85 -6.25 -4.33
N ALA A 53 -11.62 -5.78 -4.25
CA ALA A 53 -11.27 -4.67 -3.37
C ALA A 53 -11.94 -3.35 -3.78
N SER A 54 -12.16 -2.47 -2.79
CA SER A 54 -12.78 -1.15 -3.00
C SER A 54 -11.89 -0.20 -3.80
N TYR A 55 -10.58 -0.46 -3.85
CA TYR A 55 -9.60 0.36 -4.55
C TYR A 55 -8.92 -0.45 -5.64
N GLU A 56 -8.32 0.25 -6.59
CA GLU A 56 -7.50 -0.39 -7.61
C GLU A 56 -6.34 -1.13 -6.96
N VAL A 57 -6.01 -2.33 -7.46
CA VAL A 57 -4.95 -3.18 -6.93
C VAL A 57 -3.88 -3.37 -7.99
N PHE A 58 -2.62 -3.21 -7.58
CA PHE A 58 -1.47 -3.46 -8.44
C PHE A 58 -0.65 -4.62 -7.88
N THR A 59 -0.30 -5.56 -8.73
CA THR A 59 0.58 -6.69 -8.40
C THR A 59 1.46 -7.05 -9.58
N LEU A 60 2.65 -7.54 -9.28
CA LEU A 60 3.54 -8.14 -10.30
C LEU A 60 3.70 -9.64 -10.06
N LYS A 61 2.82 -10.23 -9.24
CA LYS A 61 2.73 -11.67 -9.01
C LYS A 61 4.09 -12.26 -8.59
N HIS A 62 4.72 -11.60 -7.59
CA HIS A 62 6.04 -11.98 -7.04
C HIS A 62 7.23 -11.84 -8.03
N ASN A 63 7.05 -11.12 -9.13
CA ASN A 63 8.13 -11.00 -10.12
C ASN A 63 8.18 -9.58 -10.72
N PRO A 64 8.91 -8.65 -10.08
CA PRO A 64 9.65 -8.80 -8.82
C PRO A 64 8.79 -8.69 -7.57
N GLU A 65 9.37 -9.09 -6.45
CA GLU A 65 8.76 -8.89 -5.12
C GLU A 65 8.82 -7.42 -4.71
N LYS A 66 8.00 -7.02 -3.72
CA LYS A 66 8.02 -5.66 -3.17
C LYS A 66 9.31 -5.31 -2.43
N THR A 67 10.15 -6.28 -2.16
CA THR A 67 11.48 -6.06 -1.59
C THR A 67 12.52 -5.62 -2.64
N ASP A 68 12.14 -5.66 -3.92
CA ASP A 68 12.98 -5.20 -5.03
C ASP A 68 12.50 -3.81 -5.48
N PRO A 69 13.38 -2.79 -5.52
CA PRO A 69 13.02 -1.44 -5.99
C PRO A 69 12.34 -1.41 -7.36
N LYS A 70 12.62 -2.38 -8.22
CA LYS A 70 12.00 -2.46 -9.55
C LYS A 70 10.47 -2.60 -9.49
N TYR A 71 9.94 -3.19 -8.42
CA TYR A 71 8.50 -3.26 -8.21
C TYR A 71 7.90 -1.84 -8.23
N TYR A 72 8.51 -0.93 -7.48
CA TYR A 72 8.00 0.44 -7.34
C TYR A 72 8.25 1.27 -8.59
N GLU A 73 9.38 1.09 -9.26
CA GLU A 73 9.65 1.74 -10.54
C GLU A 73 8.62 1.32 -11.59
N THR A 74 8.33 0.03 -11.67
CA THR A 74 7.34 -0.52 -12.60
C THR A 74 5.95 0.00 -12.27
N MET A 75 5.59 0.05 -10.99
CA MET A 75 4.29 0.56 -10.54
C MET A 75 4.12 2.03 -10.92
N LEU A 76 5.13 2.86 -10.65
CA LEU A 76 5.07 4.29 -10.99
C LEU A 76 4.90 4.48 -12.51
N ASN A 77 5.62 3.73 -13.32
CA ASN A 77 5.48 3.78 -14.77
C ASN A 77 4.11 3.33 -15.25
N HIS A 78 3.58 2.27 -14.63
CA HIS A 78 2.27 1.72 -14.99
C HIS A 78 1.15 2.75 -14.82
N PHE A 79 1.21 3.54 -13.76
CA PHE A 79 0.20 4.57 -13.46
C PHE A 79 0.59 5.97 -13.92
N ASP A 80 1.74 6.11 -14.58
CA ASP A 80 2.27 7.41 -15.03
C ASP A 80 2.37 8.41 -13.87
N LEU A 81 2.96 7.96 -12.76
CA LEU A 81 3.14 8.75 -11.54
C LEU A 81 4.62 8.98 -11.27
N ASP A 82 4.94 10.15 -10.69
CA ASP A 82 6.27 10.42 -10.14
C ASP A 82 6.28 10.06 -8.65
N ALA A 83 7.45 9.68 -8.14
CA ALA A 83 7.60 9.33 -6.73
C ALA A 83 7.15 10.44 -5.78
N LYS A 84 7.34 11.71 -6.17
CA LYS A 84 6.93 12.87 -5.36
C LYS A 84 5.39 13.05 -5.28
N ASP A 85 4.66 12.38 -6.15
CA ASP A 85 3.19 12.53 -6.26
C ASP A 85 2.45 11.44 -5.48
N VAL A 86 3.17 10.59 -4.77
CA VAL A 86 2.58 9.49 -4.00
C VAL A 86 3.14 9.46 -2.59
N ILE A 87 2.37 8.88 -1.67
CA ILE A 87 2.84 8.48 -0.35
C ILE A 87 2.42 7.04 -0.13
N TYR A 88 3.12 6.33 0.74
CA TYR A 88 2.94 4.90 0.92
C TYR A 88 3.06 4.51 2.39
N PHE A 89 2.32 3.49 2.81
CA PHE A 89 2.57 2.84 4.09
C PHE A 89 2.63 1.33 3.89
N GLU A 90 3.57 0.71 4.56
CA GLU A 90 3.98 -0.68 4.35
C GLU A 90 4.46 -1.28 5.68
N HIS A 91 4.13 -2.55 5.95
CA HIS A 91 4.54 -3.20 7.19
C HIS A 91 5.91 -3.90 7.09
N ASP A 92 6.32 -4.33 5.90
CA ASP A 92 7.57 -5.05 5.70
C ASP A 92 8.73 -4.06 5.58
N GLU A 93 9.70 -4.15 6.51
CA GLU A 93 10.83 -3.22 6.56
C GLU A 93 11.63 -3.18 5.26
N GLU A 94 11.87 -4.33 4.64
CA GLU A 94 12.64 -4.39 3.39
C GLU A 94 11.87 -3.74 2.23
N ALA A 95 10.55 -3.92 2.19
CA ALA A 95 9.70 -3.27 1.20
C ALA A 95 9.68 -1.75 1.43
N VAL A 96 9.66 -1.30 2.68
CA VAL A 96 9.77 0.13 3.03
C VAL A 96 11.06 0.71 2.47
N LYS A 97 12.19 0.04 2.69
CA LYS A 97 13.50 0.50 2.21
C LYS A 97 13.53 0.56 0.68
N SER A 98 12.95 -0.43 0.01
CA SER A 98 12.90 -0.45 -1.45
C SER A 98 12.07 0.70 -2.01
N ALA A 99 10.91 0.98 -1.43
CA ALA A 99 10.07 2.11 -1.83
C ALA A 99 10.81 3.45 -1.60
N GLN A 100 11.44 3.59 -0.44
CA GLN A 100 12.21 4.80 -0.13
C GLN A 100 13.38 5.01 -1.09
N SER A 101 14.01 3.93 -1.54
CA SER A 101 15.16 4.01 -2.45
C SER A 101 14.79 4.59 -3.82
N VAL A 102 13.52 4.50 -4.22
CA VAL A 102 13.05 5.13 -5.46
C VAL A 102 12.40 6.49 -5.22
N GLY A 103 12.51 7.03 -4.01
CA GLY A 103 12.07 8.39 -3.68
C GLY A 103 10.65 8.49 -3.15
N ILE A 104 10.00 7.38 -2.79
CA ILE A 104 8.63 7.41 -2.26
C ILE A 104 8.67 7.68 -0.76
N THR A 105 7.95 8.71 -0.31
CA THR A 105 7.74 8.99 1.11
C THR A 105 6.93 7.85 1.70
N THR A 106 7.53 7.08 2.62
CA THR A 106 6.95 5.83 3.10
C THR A 106 6.95 5.76 4.62
N LEU A 107 5.81 5.40 5.20
CA LEU A 107 5.68 5.09 6.62
C LEU A 107 5.88 3.58 6.82
N HIS A 108 6.74 3.21 7.77
CA HIS A 108 6.83 1.83 8.22
C HIS A 108 5.71 1.59 9.24
N TYR A 109 4.64 0.94 8.78
CA TYR A 109 3.44 0.66 9.58
C TYR A 109 3.65 -0.61 10.40
N ASP A 110 3.40 -0.52 11.73
CA ASP A 110 3.52 -1.69 12.60
C ASP A 110 2.22 -2.51 12.57
N LYS A 111 2.28 -3.68 11.94
CA LYS A 111 1.12 -4.56 11.77
C LYS A 111 0.56 -5.12 13.07
N ASP A 112 1.36 -5.14 14.14
CA ASP A 112 0.95 -5.66 15.44
C ASP A 112 0.28 -4.59 16.29
N LYS A 113 0.79 -3.37 16.25
CA LYS A 113 0.22 -2.23 16.98
C LYS A 113 -1.05 -1.70 16.33
N LYS A 114 -1.14 -1.78 15.01
CA LYS A 114 -2.27 -1.25 14.23
C LYS A 114 -2.61 0.19 14.64
N ASP A 115 -1.58 1.03 14.72
CA ASP A 115 -1.70 2.41 15.21
C ASP A 115 -2.24 3.33 14.11
N LEU A 116 -3.55 3.49 14.08
CA LEU A 116 -4.22 4.34 13.10
C LEU A 116 -4.05 5.84 13.40
N VAL A 117 -3.70 6.19 14.64
CA VAL A 117 -3.39 7.58 15.00
C VAL A 117 -2.09 8.00 14.32
N GLU A 118 -1.07 7.13 14.37
CA GLU A 118 0.19 7.36 13.66
C GLU A 118 -0.02 7.43 12.16
N LEU A 119 -0.83 6.53 11.61
CA LEU A 119 -1.14 6.52 10.17
C LEU A 119 -1.84 7.82 9.76
N LYS A 120 -2.85 8.25 10.53
CA LYS A 120 -3.57 9.50 10.27
C LYS A 120 -2.61 10.69 10.28
N LYS A 121 -1.73 10.74 11.27
CA LYS A 121 -0.72 11.82 11.37
C LYS A 121 0.16 11.84 10.12
N PHE A 122 0.64 10.68 9.68
CA PHE A 122 1.46 10.56 8.48
C PHE A 122 0.72 11.08 7.24
N LEU A 123 -0.55 10.67 7.08
CA LEU A 123 -1.38 11.12 5.96
C LEU A 123 -1.57 12.64 5.99
N ASP A 124 -1.94 13.18 7.15
CA ASP A 124 -2.20 14.62 7.30
C ASP A 124 -0.95 15.47 7.06
N GLU A 125 0.23 14.98 7.44
CA GLU A 125 1.49 15.72 7.28
C GLU A 125 2.04 15.66 5.86
N ASN A 126 1.66 14.67 5.06
CA ASN A 126 2.28 14.42 3.75
C ASN A 126 1.32 14.60 2.56
N LEU A 127 0.05 14.78 2.80
CA LEU A 127 -0.94 15.11 1.77
C LEU A 127 -1.17 16.63 1.68
#